data_742855acde313b36d448daabea839415
#
_entry.id   742855acde313b36d448daabea839415
#
_cell.length_a   1.000
_cell.length_b   1.000
_cell.length_c   1.000
_cell.angle_alpha   90.00
_cell.angle_beta   90.00
_cell.angle_gamma   90.00
#
_symmetry.space_group_name_H-M   'P 1'
#
loop_
_entity.id
_entity.type
_entity.pdbx_description
1 polymer ?
#
loop_
_entity_poly.entity_id
_entity_poly.type
_entity_poly.pdbx_seq_one_letter_code
_entity_poly.pdbx_strand_id
1 'polypeptide(L)'
;MHSIWTEQWWPVAYLRDLDRKCPNRFTLLERDLVLWWDAESSRWRAFEDVCPHRLVPLSEGRINASGQLECPYHGWSFDGEGHCKSIPQMQETCSPAGRRSRCRTLPTATAQGLLFVWSGDPNAARVDDLPIVPLIQEQGDGWADGWIVQDTFRD
;
A
#
# COMPACT_ATOMS: atom_id res chain seq x y z
N MET A 1 -6.03 -19.33 -17.04
CA MET A 1 -5.93 -19.98 -15.73
C MET A 1 -5.61 -18.90 -14.71
N HIS A 2 -6.58 -18.49 -13.93
CA HIS A 2 -6.26 -17.68 -12.76
C HIS A 2 -5.63 -18.62 -11.73
N SER A 3 -4.36 -18.40 -11.46
CA SER A 3 -3.67 -19.12 -10.38
C SER A 3 -4.32 -18.75 -9.06
N ILE A 4 -4.66 -19.75 -8.23
CA ILE A 4 -5.13 -19.54 -6.85
C ILE A 4 -4.20 -18.64 -6.02
N TRP A 5 -2.94 -18.52 -6.42
CA TRP A 5 -1.94 -17.66 -5.79
C TRP A 5 -2.13 -16.16 -6.04
N THR A 6 -2.95 -15.78 -7.00
CA THR A 6 -3.21 -14.37 -7.32
C THR A 6 -4.46 -13.81 -6.64
N GLU A 7 -5.34 -14.65 -6.12
CA GLU A 7 -6.61 -14.27 -5.48
C GLU A 7 -6.54 -14.48 -3.96
N GLN A 8 -5.61 -13.80 -3.28
CA GLN A 8 -5.48 -13.95 -1.83
C GLN A 8 -4.80 -12.76 -1.15
N TRP A 9 -4.94 -12.71 0.17
CA TRP A 9 -4.23 -11.79 1.04
C TRP A 9 -2.81 -12.24 1.30
N TRP A 10 -1.86 -11.33 1.14
CA TRP A 10 -0.46 -11.54 1.44
C TRP A 10 0.01 -10.65 2.57
N PRO A 11 0.62 -11.18 3.62
CA PRO A 11 1.31 -10.37 4.60
C PRO A 11 2.57 -9.79 3.96
N VAL A 12 2.67 -8.47 3.90
CA VAL A 12 3.77 -7.79 3.20
C VAL A 12 4.75 -7.09 4.13
N ALA A 13 4.31 -6.70 5.31
CA ALA A 13 5.18 -6.03 6.27
C ALA A 13 4.64 -6.11 7.70
N TYR A 14 5.54 -6.00 8.68
CA TYR A 14 5.17 -5.65 10.04
C TYR A 14 4.84 -4.16 10.12
N LEU A 15 3.74 -3.82 10.78
CA LEU A 15 3.34 -2.41 10.94
C LEU A 15 4.41 -1.59 11.66
N ARG A 16 5.14 -2.19 12.59
CA ARG A 16 6.23 -1.54 13.34
C ARG A 16 7.43 -1.18 12.46
N ASP A 17 7.66 -1.90 11.36
CA ASP A 17 8.80 -1.69 10.46
C ASP A 17 8.50 -0.67 9.36
N LEU A 18 7.24 -0.26 9.22
CA LEU A 18 6.81 0.71 8.22
C LEU A 18 6.95 2.15 8.73
N ASP A 19 7.54 3.01 7.92
CA ASP A 19 7.62 4.44 8.22
C ASP A 19 6.39 5.16 7.65
N ARG A 20 5.61 5.80 8.53
CA ARG A 20 4.44 6.60 8.13
C ARG A 20 4.79 7.93 7.46
N LYS A 21 6.05 8.35 7.54
CA LYS A 21 6.50 9.66 7.03
C LYS A 21 6.96 9.60 5.58
N CYS A 22 7.22 8.41 5.07
CA CYS A 22 7.73 8.22 3.71
C CYS A 22 7.07 7.02 3.02
N PRO A 23 7.13 6.96 1.68
CA PRO A 23 6.76 5.76 0.93
C PRO A 23 7.71 4.60 1.24
N ASN A 24 7.17 3.39 1.31
CA ASN A 24 7.92 2.15 1.56
C ASN A 24 7.78 1.24 0.35
N ARG A 25 8.90 0.82 -0.25
CA ARG A 25 8.88 -0.10 -1.40
C ARG A 25 8.75 -1.55 -0.95
N PHE A 26 7.97 -2.33 -1.68
CA PHE A 26 7.84 -3.76 -1.50
C PHE A 26 7.61 -4.45 -2.85
N THR A 27 8.16 -5.66 -3.04
CA THR A 27 7.90 -6.47 -4.24
C THR A 27 7.05 -7.67 -3.86
N LEU A 28 5.87 -7.78 -4.46
CA LEU A 28 4.94 -8.88 -4.26
C LEU A 28 4.68 -9.59 -5.58
N LEU A 29 5.00 -10.89 -5.67
CA LEU A 29 4.76 -11.72 -6.87
C LEU A 29 5.29 -11.01 -8.14
N GLU A 30 6.53 -10.58 -8.11
CA GLU A 30 7.21 -9.86 -9.21
C GLU A 30 6.60 -8.49 -9.56
N ARG A 31 5.68 -7.96 -8.74
CA ARG A 31 5.10 -6.62 -8.90
C ARG A 31 5.69 -5.70 -7.84
N ASP A 32 6.24 -4.58 -8.29
CA ASP A 32 6.70 -3.54 -7.37
C ASP A 32 5.52 -2.74 -6.86
N LEU A 33 5.45 -2.60 -5.54
CA LEU A 33 4.42 -1.86 -4.82
C LEU A 33 5.05 -0.75 -4.00
N VAL A 34 4.30 0.32 -3.81
CA VAL A 34 4.56 1.35 -2.81
C VAL A 34 3.51 1.26 -1.71
N LEU A 35 3.99 1.10 -0.48
CA LEU A 35 3.16 1.10 0.74
C LEU A 35 3.33 2.47 1.40
N TRP A 36 2.24 3.14 1.70
CA TRP A 36 2.30 4.46 2.29
C TRP A 36 1.12 4.74 3.22
N TRP A 37 1.35 5.64 4.19
CA TRP A 37 0.35 6.01 5.18
C TRP A 37 -0.51 7.16 4.67
N ASP A 38 -1.80 6.89 4.50
CA ASP A 38 -2.81 7.89 4.17
C ASP A 38 -3.39 8.45 5.48
N ALA A 39 -2.94 9.64 5.86
CA ALA A 39 -3.36 10.28 7.10
C ALA A 39 -4.83 10.70 7.08
N GLU A 40 -5.38 11.01 5.91
CA GLU A 40 -6.80 11.41 5.77
C GLU A 40 -7.74 10.27 6.16
N SER A 41 -7.46 9.06 5.69
CA SER A 41 -8.27 7.87 6.03
C SER A 41 -7.72 7.08 7.21
N SER A 42 -6.56 7.47 7.76
CA SER A 42 -5.87 6.76 8.84
C SER A 42 -5.65 5.27 8.53
N ARG A 43 -5.15 4.99 7.35
CA ARG A 43 -4.84 3.62 6.92
C ARG A 43 -3.64 3.54 5.99
N TRP A 44 -3.04 2.37 5.93
CA TRP A 44 -2.03 2.03 4.94
C TRP A 44 -2.66 1.83 3.58
N ARG A 45 -2.00 2.35 2.55
CA ARG A 45 -2.38 2.16 1.15
C ARG A 45 -1.28 1.40 0.42
N ALA A 46 -1.67 0.65 -0.60
CA ALA A 46 -0.76 -0.01 -1.52
C ALA A 46 -1.13 0.37 -2.96
N PHE A 47 -0.15 0.88 -3.69
CA PHE A 47 -0.28 1.17 -5.12
C PHE A 47 0.76 0.37 -5.89
N GLU A 48 0.53 0.11 -7.16
CA GLU A 48 1.62 -0.26 -8.07
C GLU A 48 2.65 0.88 -8.06
N ASP A 49 3.93 0.52 -7.93
CA ASP A 49 5.02 1.50 -7.77
C ASP A 49 5.41 2.16 -9.10
N VAL A 50 4.42 2.78 -9.72
CA VAL A 50 4.53 3.40 -11.05
C VAL A 50 3.70 4.66 -11.09
N CYS A 51 4.34 5.79 -11.38
CA CYS A 51 3.63 7.03 -11.68
C CYS A 51 2.94 6.92 -13.05
N PRO A 52 1.62 7.14 -13.14
CA PRO A 52 0.89 7.01 -14.40
C PRO A 52 1.33 8.00 -15.48
N HIS A 53 2.02 9.07 -15.09
CA HIS A 53 2.51 10.10 -16.01
C HIS A 53 3.75 9.65 -16.79
N ARG A 54 4.80 9.18 -16.11
CA ARG A 54 6.12 8.89 -16.71
C ARG A 54 6.74 7.57 -16.23
N LEU A 55 5.96 6.70 -15.61
CA LEU A 55 6.39 5.37 -15.15
C LEU A 55 7.56 5.37 -14.15
N VAL A 56 7.77 6.49 -13.47
CA VAL A 56 8.79 6.62 -12.41
C VAL A 56 8.26 5.96 -11.13
N PRO A 57 9.12 5.27 -10.34
CA PRO A 57 8.71 4.69 -9.07
C PRO A 57 8.19 5.75 -8.09
N LEU A 58 6.97 5.55 -7.59
CA LEU A 58 6.36 6.42 -6.58
C LEU A 58 7.04 6.27 -5.22
N SER A 59 7.65 5.11 -4.95
CA SER A 59 8.40 4.85 -3.71
C SER A 59 9.64 5.74 -3.56
N GLU A 60 10.15 6.32 -4.64
CA GLU A 60 11.23 7.30 -4.61
C GLU A 60 10.74 8.73 -4.32
N GLY A 61 9.43 8.93 -4.22
CA GLY A 61 8.80 10.19 -3.92
C GLY A 61 8.72 10.48 -2.42
N ARG A 62 7.66 11.18 -2.03
CA ARG A 62 7.43 11.59 -0.64
C ARG A 62 5.95 11.68 -0.31
N ILE A 63 5.64 11.81 0.98
CA ILE A 63 4.33 12.25 1.43
C ILE A 63 4.42 13.77 1.57
N ASN A 64 3.57 14.51 0.84
CA ASN A 64 3.57 15.97 0.87
C ASN A 64 2.87 16.53 2.12
N ALA A 65 2.87 17.85 2.27
CA ALA A 65 2.26 18.54 3.41
C ALA A 65 0.73 18.32 3.52
N SER A 66 0.08 17.95 2.41
CA SER A 66 -1.35 17.59 2.39
C SER A 66 -1.61 16.11 2.69
N GLY A 67 -0.58 15.33 3.03
CA GLY A 67 -0.71 13.89 3.31
C GLY A 67 -0.91 13.02 2.07
N GLN A 68 -0.57 13.52 0.89
CA GLN A 68 -0.71 12.83 -0.38
C GLN A 68 0.62 12.24 -0.85
N LEU A 69 0.56 11.13 -1.58
CA LEU A 69 1.74 10.53 -2.21
C LEU A 69 2.18 11.37 -3.41
N GLU A 70 3.39 11.89 -3.37
CA GLU A 70 3.93 12.79 -4.39
C GLU A 70 5.04 12.11 -5.19
N CYS A 71 4.91 12.13 -6.53
CA CYS A 71 5.89 11.60 -7.45
C CYS A 71 7.18 12.45 -7.45
N PRO A 72 8.37 11.83 -7.43
CA PRO A 72 9.63 12.56 -7.34
C PRO A 72 9.97 13.36 -8.60
N TYR A 73 9.40 13.00 -9.75
CA TYR A 73 9.84 13.54 -11.02
C TYR A 73 9.23 14.90 -11.36
N HIS A 74 7.89 15.03 -11.30
CA HIS A 74 7.21 16.29 -11.61
C HIS A 74 6.25 16.77 -10.51
N GLY A 75 6.31 16.15 -9.32
CA GLY A 75 5.50 16.56 -8.18
C GLY A 75 3.99 16.27 -8.30
N TRP A 76 3.59 15.36 -9.19
CA TRP A 76 2.21 14.90 -9.23
C TRP A 76 1.85 14.27 -7.91
N SER A 77 0.72 14.65 -7.32
CA SER A 77 0.28 14.09 -6.05
C SER A 77 -1.03 13.33 -6.18
N PHE A 78 -1.15 12.26 -5.38
CA PHE A 78 -2.25 11.32 -5.42
C PHE A 78 -2.86 11.13 -4.04
N ASP A 79 -4.20 11.01 -3.99
CA ASP A 79 -4.91 10.65 -2.77
C ASP A 79 -4.88 9.14 -2.50
N GLY A 80 -5.50 8.71 -1.40
CA GLY A 80 -5.55 7.30 -1.01
C GLY A 80 -6.28 6.38 -1.97
N GLU A 81 -7.13 6.94 -2.83
CA GLU A 81 -7.84 6.21 -3.89
C GLU A 81 -7.08 6.21 -5.22
N GLY A 82 -5.89 6.81 -5.26
CA GLY A 82 -5.05 6.87 -6.45
C GLY A 82 -5.41 7.97 -7.43
N HIS A 83 -6.34 8.87 -7.09
CA HIS A 83 -6.67 10.01 -7.95
C HIS A 83 -5.61 11.08 -7.89
N CYS A 84 -5.23 11.61 -9.05
CA CYS A 84 -4.35 12.77 -9.10
C CYS A 84 -5.06 14.00 -8.51
N LYS A 85 -4.43 14.64 -7.54
CA LYS A 85 -4.97 15.82 -6.84
C LYS A 85 -4.28 17.10 -7.26
N SER A 86 -3.00 17.04 -7.63
CA SER A 86 -2.24 18.22 -8.02
C SER A 86 -1.18 17.89 -9.06
N ILE A 87 -1.04 18.79 -10.01
CA ILE A 87 0.02 18.82 -11.01
C ILE A 87 0.66 20.21 -10.93
N PRO A 88 1.89 20.38 -10.41
CA PRO A 88 2.49 21.68 -10.17
C PRO A 88 2.63 22.57 -11.42
N GLN A 89 2.75 21.96 -12.60
CA GLN A 89 2.89 22.68 -13.87
C GLN A 89 1.54 23.19 -14.41
N MET A 90 0.44 22.72 -13.87
CA MET A 90 -0.90 23.14 -14.23
C MET A 90 -1.49 23.96 -13.08
N GLN A 91 -1.88 25.20 -13.34
CA GLN A 91 -2.56 26.04 -12.33
C GLN A 91 -3.97 25.54 -11.99
N GLU A 92 -4.41 24.47 -12.63
CA GLU A 92 -5.72 23.86 -12.42
C GLU A 92 -5.58 22.51 -11.71
N THR A 93 -6.57 22.20 -10.88
CA THR A 93 -6.71 20.87 -10.26
C THR A 93 -6.82 19.81 -11.35
N CYS A 94 -6.17 18.65 -11.15
CA CYS A 94 -6.27 17.53 -12.06
C CYS A 94 -7.73 17.24 -12.38
N SER A 95 -8.06 17.17 -13.66
CA SER A 95 -9.39 16.67 -14.04
C SER A 95 -9.51 15.20 -13.69
N PRO A 96 -10.53 14.78 -12.93
CA PRO A 96 -10.70 13.38 -12.52
C PRO A 96 -10.96 12.42 -13.68
N ALA A 97 -11.10 12.90 -14.90
CA ALA A 97 -11.70 12.18 -16.01
C ALA A 97 -10.78 11.28 -16.84
N GLY A 98 -9.48 11.19 -16.53
CA GLY A 98 -8.54 10.41 -17.35
C GLY A 98 -8.00 9.16 -16.66
N ARG A 99 -8.17 7.99 -17.28
CA ARG A 99 -7.49 6.74 -16.85
C ARG A 99 -5.96 6.90 -16.75
N ARG A 100 -5.38 7.89 -17.41
CA ARG A 100 -3.94 8.20 -17.42
C ARG A 100 -3.46 9.01 -16.21
N SER A 101 -4.37 9.46 -15.36
CA SER A 101 -4.06 10.25 -14.16
C SER A 101 -4.39 9.53 -12.86
N ARG A 102 -4.59 8.21 -12.90
CA ARG A 102 -4.91 7.42 -11.73
C ARG A 102 -3.90 6.32 -11.49
N CYS A 103 -3.40 6.23 -10.26
CA CYS A 103 -2.59 5.11 -9.81
C CYS A 103 -3.44 3.84 -9.69
N ARG A 104 -2.83 2.69 -9.97
CA ARG A 104 -3.44 1.40 -9.67
C ARG A 104 -3.29 1.11 -8.18
N THR A 105 -4.42 0.91 -7.51
CA THR A 105 -4.49 0.62 -6.09
C THR A 105 -4.75 -0.86 -5.85
N LEU A 106 -4.21 -1.38 -4.73
CA LEU A 106 -4.50 -2.72 -4.25
C LEU A 106 -5.19 -2.61 -2.88
N PRO A 107 -6.21 -3.44 -2.60
CA PRO A 107 -6.83 -3.49 -1.29
C PRO A 107 -5.82 -3.83 -0.19
N THR A 108 -5.95 -3.17 0.95
CA THR A 108 -5.11 -3.37 2.13
C THR A 108 -5.96 -3.70 3.34
N ALA A 109 -5.40 -4.46 4.26
CA ALA A 109 -5.98 -4.69 5.58
C ALA A 109 -4.87 -4.85 6.61
N THR A 110 -5.18 -4.58 7.85
CA THR A 110 -4.26 -4.76 8.97
C THR A 110 -4.85 -5.71 9.99
N ALA A 111 -4.06 -6.67 10.44
CA ALA A 111 -4.44 -7.59 11.49
C ALA A 111 -3.18 -8.15 12.16
N GLN A 112 -3.24 -8.39 13.46
CA GLN A 112 -2.16 -9.04 14.22
C GLN A 112 -0.77 -8.42 14.03
N GLY A 113 -0.71 -7.08 13.92
CA GLY A 113 0.53 -6.34 13.71
C GLY A 113 1.11 -6.39 12.29
N LEU A 114 0.38 -6.96 11.34
CA LEU A 114 0.78 -7.12 9.94
C LEU A 114 -0.06 -6.25 9.02
N LEU A 115 0.58 -5.76 7.95
CA LEU A 115 -0.09 -5.21 6.79
C LEU A 115 -0.28 -6.31 5.74
N PHE A 116 -1.51 -6.47 5.28
CA PHE A 116 -1.87 -7.39 4.19
C PHE A 116 -2.24 -6.61 2.94
N VAL A 117 -1.89 -7.17 1.79
CA VAL A 117 -2.29 -6.68 0.47
C VAL A 117 -3.00 -7.78 -0.29
N TRP A 118 -4.12 -7.45 -0.92
CA TRP A 118 -4.83 -8.36 -1.82
C TRP A 118 -4.24 -8.29 -3.22
N SER A 119 -3.87 -9.44 -3.77
CA SER A 119 -3.18 -9.52 -5.06
C SER A 119 -4.08 -9.70 -6.28
N GLY A 120 -5.34 -10.07 -6.08
CA GLY A 120 -6.29 -10.39 -7.14
C GLY A 120 -7.22 -9.24 -7.54
N ASP A 121 -8.40 -9.58 -8.03
CA ASP A 121 -9.46 -8.60 -8.34
C ASP A 121 -9.85 -7.83 -7.07
N PRO A 122 -9.73 -6.49 -7.06
CA PRO A 122 -10.11 -5.68 -5.90
C PRO A 122 -11.54 -5.91 -5.40
N ASN A 123 -12.46 -6.26 -6.29
CA ASN A 123 -13.85 -6.52 -5.93
C ASN A 123 -14.06 -7.86 -5.22
N ALA A 124 -13.10 -8.78 -5.31
CA ALA A 124 -13.14 -10.08 -4.65
C ALA A 124 -12.52 -10.06 -3.25
N ALA A 125 -11.83 -8.99 -2.87
CA ALA A 125 -11.18 -8.88 -1.58
C ALA A 125 -12.19 -8.86 -0.42
N ARG A 126 -12.06 -9.81 0.50
CA ARG A 126 -12.86 -9.89 1.74
C ARG A 126 -11.98 -9.91 2.95
N VAL A 127 -12.22 -9.03 3.90
CA VAL A 127 -11.46 -8.97 5.16
C VAL A 127 -11.63 -10.26 5.97
N ASP A 128 -12.78 -10.92 5.85
CA ASP A 128 -13.06 -12.19 6.53
C ASP A 128 -12.15 -13.34 6.06
N ASP A 129 -11.54 -13.22 4.88
CA ASP A 129 -10.62 -14.21 4.31
C ASP A 129 -9.16 -13.97 4.71
N LEU A 130 -8.87 -13.02 5.60
CA LEU A 130 -7.51 -12.79 6.11
C LEU A 130 -6.97 -14.03 6.82
N PRO A 131 -5.72 -14.43 6.55
CA PRO A 131 -5.08 -15.58 7.18
C PRO A 131 -4.66 -15.24 8.62
N ILE A 132 -5.63 -15.16 9.51
CA ILE A 132 -5.42 -14.86 10.93
C ILE A 132 -5.05 -16.13 11.69
N VAL A 133 -4.05 -16.04 12.56
CA VAL A 133 -3.67 -17.11 13.48
C VAL A 133 -4.57 -17.04 14.73
N PRO A 134 -5.47 -18.02 14.96
CA PRO A 134 -6.51 -17.89 16.01
C PRO A 134 -5.97 -17.79 17.44
N LEU A 135 -4.74 -18.25 17.68
CA LEU A 135 -4.11 -18.24 19.01
C LEU A 135 -3.45 -16.91 19.35
N ILE A 136 -3.27 -16.04 18.37
CA ILE A 136 -2.71 -14.70 18.58
C ILE A 136 -3.88 -13.74 18.77
N GLN A 137 -4.21 -13.46 20.02
CA GLN A 137 -5.15 -12.39 20.33
C GLN A 137 -4.42 -11.06 20.24
N GLU A 138 -5.06 -10.07 19.63
CA GLU A 138 -4.59 -8.69 19.69
C GLU A 138 -4.71 -8.19 21.12
N GLN A 139 -3.69 -8.41 21.92
CA GLN A 139 -3.57 -7.82 23.24
C GLN A 139 -2.54 -6.73 23.18
N GLY A 140 -3.00 -5.48 23.12
CA GLY A 140 -2.20 -4.27 23.42
C GLY A 140 -0.79 -4.22 22.85
N ASP A 141 -0.24 -3.05 22.83
CA ASP A 141 1.10 -2.78 22.34
C ASP A 141 2.13 -3.80 22.84
N GLY A 142 2.59 -4.67 22.01
CA GLY A 142 3.93 -5.20 22.14
C GLY A 142 4.16 -6.67 22.25
N TRP A 143 3.19 -7.55 22.45
CA TRP A 143 3.56 -8.96 22.49
C TRP A 143 3.18 -9.74 21.21
N ALA A 144 2.29 -9.22 20.42
CA ALA A 144 2.06 -9.72 19.06
C ALA A 144 3.22 -9.41 18.10
N ASP A 145 4.30 -8.90 18.64
CA ASP A 145 5.48 -8.44 17.93
C ASP A 145 6.28 -9.57 17.28
N GLY A 146 5.73 -10.18 16.27
CA GLY A 146 6.52 -10.95 15.32
C GLY A 146 7.41 -12.06 15.90
N TRP A 147 7.27 -12.37 17.19
CA TRP A 147 8.14 -13.33 17.87
C TRP A 147 8.03 -14.74 17.25
N ILE A 148 6.84 -15.13 16.88
CA ILE A 148 6.57 -16.43 16.25
C ILE A 148 7.17 -16.50 14.83
N VAL A 149 7.29 -15.38 14.14
CA VAL A 149 7.81 -15.35 12.77
C VAL A 149 9.32 -15.30 12.74
N GLN A 150 9.98 -14.77 13.77
CA GLN A 150 11.44 -14.76 13.83
C GLN A 150 12.05 -16.16 14.02
N ASP A 151 11.35 -17.07 14.68
CA ASP A 151 11.86 -18.43 14.87
C ASP A 151 11.62 -19.37 13.67
N THR A 152 10.67 -19.03 12.80
CA THR A 152 10.34 -19.85 11.63
C THR A 152 11.29 -19.64 10.45
N PHE A 153 12.09 -18.59 10.45
CA PHE A 153 13.01 -18.24 9.36
C PHE A 153 14.50 -18.36 9.76
N ARG A 154 14.81 -19.07 10.83
CA ARG A 154 16.18 -19.35 11.25
C ARG A 154 16.57 -20.80 10.98
N ASP A 155 16.48 -21.24 9.74
CA ASP A 155 17.16 -22.44 9.26
C ASP A 155 18.11 -22.10 8.12
#